data_23d630bc72c9bab25032b1c2edbb1b0f
#
_entry.id   23d630bc72c9bab25032b1c2edbb1b0f
#
_cell.length_a   1.000
_cell.length_b   1.000
_cell.length_c   1.000
_cell.angle_alpha   90.00
_cell.angle_beta   90.00
_cell.angle_gamma   90.00
#
_symmetry.space_group_name_H-M   'P 1'
#
loop_
_entity.id
_entity.type
_entity.pdbx_description
1 polymer ?
#
loop_
_entity_poly.entity_id
_entity_poly.type
_entity_poly.pdbx_seq_one_letter_code
_entity_poly.pdbx_strand_id
1 'polypeptide(L)'
;MFHMRTFLTNILILLSALANATNDTIPVATRINDGTEKYGNFIPFEKPSIKVLKRKYSLTSVSVGATLRNESRAVMPQLGKGEISGKFNANTFITNKKGATWGNASYTNGKIADVQFNETSDYAMLYPYTLGDSVGGDLRFQNYRFGGGVNTALNSNWKLGIEAQYRADLAYRQIDPRPKNLVTDLDATIGASRRIAGKYIVGLDLNAGRYKQTNSLRFFSELGVPNVVHFTGLGTQYYRFQGSNYSTYYKGYRVGGSLGIVPDGSGWLGNIAYNYFAFTKIISSLNELPMARAGEHQTSGEIAYLNTEPTAWGIKLNADYSRKSGTENIFGDAADNVYPQIMSLEQFSAENLNLQISALYGKTAEIHDWNITAQACYLSHNEKYNSPEQHLTLAHAGVKVGGLYGYKGKSLHVGISTDLGFYASTHHDLLLYGNTIWQSPVRQTYEIISGHFLQSNTSFRISYAFGNDIAIFLDLRYSYSRFFSGSDIHQGNISVGMML
;
A
#
# COMPACT_ATOMS: atom_id res chain seq x y z
N MET A 1 2.29 -7.85 31.87
CA MET A 1 3.70 -8.25 32.04
C MET A 1 3.97 -9.69 31.56
N PHE A 2 3.09 -10.65 31.82
CA PHE A 2 3.26 -12.06 31.40
C PHE A 2 3.31 -12.26 29.88
N HIS A 3 2.43 -11.58 29.11
CA HIS A 3 2.38 -11.69 27.63
C HIS A 3 3.62 -11.13 26.91
N MET A 4 4.27 -10.13 27.49
CA MET A 4 5.47 -9.53 26.89
C MET A 4 6.70 -10.42 27.03
N ARG A 5 6.83 -11.17 28.13
CA ARG A 5 7.92 -12.14 28.32
C ARG A 5 7.79 -13.33 27.37
N THR A 6 6.57 -13.88 27.23
CA THR A 6 6.30 -15.00 26.29
C THR A 6 6.52 -14.58 24.84
N PHE A 7 6.15 -13.35 24.47
CA PHE A 7 6.38 -12.77 23.15
C PHE A 7 7.89 -12.61 22.84
N LEU A 8 8.65 -12.06 23.80
CA LEU A 8 10.12 -11.92 23.67
C LEU A 8 10.83 -13.28 23.61
N THR A 9 10.38 -14.26 24.37
CA THR A 9 10.94 -15.62 24.35
C THR A 9 10.68 -16.31 23.01
N ASN A 10 9.48 -16.16 22.45
CA ASN A 10 9.15 -16.70 21.14
C ASN A 10 9.92 -16.02 20.00
N ILE A 11 10.18 -14.71 20.10
CA ILE A 11 11.04 -13.99 19.17
C ILE A 11 12.49 -14.49 19.25
N LEU A 12 13.02 -14.71 20.46
CA LEU A 12 14.37 -15.25 20.66
C LEU A 12 14.50 -16.68 20.13
N ILE A 13 13.50 -17.52 20.30
CA ILE A 13 13.46 -18.88 19.74
C ILE A 13 13.40 -18.82 18.19
N LEU A 14 12.60 -17.91 17.63
CA LEU A 14 12.53 -17.70 16.19
C LEU A 14 13.88 -17.19 15.63
N LEU A 15 14.51 -16.27 16.33
CA LEU A 15 15.83 -15.73 15.97
C LEU A 15 16.93 -16.81 16.06
N SER A 16 16.89 -17.69 17.05
CA SER A 16 17.85 -18.79 17.17
C SER A 16 17.64 -19.89 16.10
N ALA A 17 16.39 -20.17 15.72
CA ALA A 17 16.09 -21.07 14.61
C ALA A 17 16.51 -20.50 13.26
N LEU A 18 16.37 -19.18 13.07
CA LEU A 18 16.82 -18.47 11.86
C LEU A 18 18.36 -18.38 11.79
N ALA A 19 19.05 -18.19 12.91
CA ALA A 19 20.52 -18.15 12.95
C ALA A 19 21.16 -19.50 12.56
N ASN A 20 20.52 -20.62 12.86
CA ASN A 20 20.99 -21.93 12.46
C ASN A 20 20.71 -22.29 10.99
N ALA A 21 19.92 -21.49 10.27
CA ALA A 21 19.57 -21.75 8.86
C ALA A 21 20.57 -21.17 7.86
N THR A 22 21.52 -20.35 8.27
CA THR A 22 22.47 -19.67 7.38
C THR A 22 23.89 -20.22 7.52
N ASN A 23 24.15 -21.40 6.96
CA ASN A 23 25.51 -21.84 6.64
C ASN A 23 26.03 -21.15 5.35
N ASP A 24 25.82 -19.85 5.24
CA ASP A 24 26.28 -19.10 4.08
C ASP A 24 27.74 -18.67 4.33
N THR A 25 28.68 -19.19 3.58
CA THR A 25 30.12 -18.83 3.67
C THR A 25 30.39 -17.41 3.16
N ILE A 26 29.38 -16.75 2.60
CA ILE A 26 29.49 -15.39 2.04
C ILE A 26 29.29 -14.36 3.13
N PRO A 27 30.24 -13.41 3.33
CA PRO A 27 30.12 -12.38 4.36
C PRO A 27 28.83 -11.56 4.23
N VAL A 28 28.22 -11.19 5.36
CA VAL A 28 27.01 -10.38 5.42
C VAL A 28 27.14 -9.06 4.68
N ALA A 29 28.33 -8.47 4.70
CA ALA A 29 28.68 -7.27 3.94
C ALA A 29 28.45 -7.43 2.43
N THR A 30 28.79 -8.59 1.86
CA THR A 30 28.54 -8.91 0.45
C THR A 30 27.05 -9.17 0.21
N ARG A 31 26.38 -9.87 1.12
CA ARG A 31 24.95 -10.19 1.01
C ARG A 31 24.06 -8.95 1.05
N ILE A 32 24.42 -7.94 1.82
CA ILE A 32 23.72 -6.65 1.89
C ILE A 32 23.75 -5.93 0.53
N ASN A 33 24.87 -6.00 -0.18
CA ASN A 33 25.07 -5.30 -1.45
C ASN A 33 24.52 -6.05 -2.68
N ASP A 34 23.98 -7.25 -2.50
CA ASP A 34 23.47 -8.09 -3.59
C ASP A 34 22.12 -7.63 -4.16
N GLY A 35 21.43 -6.74 -3.49
CA GLY A 35 20.09 -6.33 -3.89
C GLY A 35 20.04 -5.55 -5.22
N THR A 36 18.97 -5.76 -5.96
CA THR A 36 18.65 -5.00 -7.18
C THR A 36 18.12 -3.60 -6.88
N GLU A 37 18.08 -3.20 -5.62
CA GLU A 37 17.60 -1.90 -5.13
C GLU A 37 18.37 -0.71 -5.77
N LYS A 38 19.61 -0.93 -6.19
CA LYS A 38 20.43 0.04 -6.94
C LYS A 38 19.85 0.48 -8.28
N TYR A 39 18.97 -0.31 -8.86
CA TYR A 39 18.29 0.04 -10.11
C TYR A 39 16.90 0.63 -9.85
N GLY A 40 16.57 0.93 -8.58
CA GLY A 40 15.28 1.46 -8.19
C GLY A 40 14.13 0.54 -8.60
N ASN A 41 13.03 1.16 -9.00
CA ASN A 41 11.82 0.44 -9.39
C ASN A 41 11.83 -0.04 -10.87
N PHE A 42 12.99 -0.13 -11.51
CA PHE A 42 13.07 -0.56 -12.90
C PHE A 42 12.75 -2.06 -13.10
N ILE A 43 12.99 -2.89 -12.10
CA ILE A 43 12.84 -4.36 -12.22
C ILE A 43 11.70 -4.86 -11.31
N PRO A 44 10.66 -5.50 -11.85
CA PRO A 44 9.47 -5.94 -11.11
C PRO A 44 9.65 -7.34 -10.48
N PHE A 45 10.60 -7.55 -9.58
CA PHE A 45 10.87 -8.88 -8.98
C PHE A 45 9.93 -9.28 -7.81
N GLU A 46 8.73 -8.73 -7.71
CA GLU A 46 7.87 -8.99 -6.54
C GLU A 46 6.92 -10.20 -6.70
N LYS A 47 6.77 -10.74 -7.90
CA LYS A 47 5.86 -11.86 -8.15
C LYS A 47 6.52 -13.21 -7.87
N PRO A 48 5.82 -14.19 -7.27
CA PRO A 48 6.40 -15.47 -6.86
C PRO A 48 7.03 -16.27 -8.01
N SER A 49 6.55 -16.10 -9.23
CA SER A 49 7.15 -16.76 -10.41
C SER A 49 8.60 -16.35 -10.69
N ILE A 50 8.95 -15.07 -10.42
CA ILE A 50 10.25 -14.47 -10.75
C ILE A 50 11.02 -13.91 -9.53
N LYS A 51 10.44 -13.93 -8.34
CA LYS A 51 11.02 -13.35 -7.11
C LYS A 51 12.37 -13.94 -6.72
N VAL A 52 12.66 -15.17 -7.15
CA VAL A 52 13.97 -15.81 -6.99
C VAL A 52 15.14 -15.02 -7.62
N LEU A 53 14.84 -14.14 -8.58
CA LEU A 53 15.84 -13.31 -9.26
C LEU A 53 16.19 -12.04 -8.46
N LYS A 54 15.48 -11.76 -7.36
CA LYS A 54 15.65 -10.55 -6.56
C LYS A 54 17.01 -10.51 -5.84
N ARG A 55 17.51 -11.67 -5.39
CA ARG A 55 18.76 -11.79 -4.64
C ARG A 55 19.47 -13.09 -5.00
N LYS A 56 20.79 -13.03 -5.05
CA LYS A 56 21.66 -14.19 -5.22
C LYS A 56 21.97 -14.89 -3.90
N TYR A 57 21.99 -14.14 -2.80
CA TYR A 57 22.37 -14.61 -1.46
C TYR A 57 21.23 -14.48 -0.48
N SER A 58 21.23 -15.36 0.51
CA SER A 58 20.29 -15.32 1.62
C SER A 58 20.52 -14.09 2.48
N LEU A 59 19.44 -13.45 2.94
CA LEU A 59 19.50 -12.32 3.87
C LEU A 59 18.26 -12.33 4.75
N THR A 60 18.47 -12.27 6.05
CA THR A 60 17.41 -12.07 7.05
C THR A 60 17.62 -10.74 7.73
N SER A 61 16.56 -9.99 7.96
CA SER A 61 16.61 -8.72 8.69
C SER A 61 15.49 -8.61 9.71
N VAL A 62 15.83 -8.04 10.85
CA VAL A 62 14.86 -7.72 11.93
C VAL A 62 15.08 -6.27 12.33
N SER A 63 14.01 -5.51 12.49
CA SER A 63 14.09 -4.10 12.84
C SER A 63 12.93 -3.64 13.71
N VAL A 64 13.20 -2.59 14.48
CA VAL A 64 12.22 -1.81 15.22
C VAL A 64 12.31 -0.38 14.72
N GLY A 65 11.19 0.28 14.55
CA GLY A 65 11.16 1.64 14.06
C GLY A 65 9.94 2.42 14.57
N ALA A 66 9.96 3.71 14.28
CA ALA A 66 8.88 4.64 14.55
C ALA A 66 8.57 5.48 13.32
N THR A 67 7.31 5.84 13.19
CA THR A 67 6.79 6.77 12.16
C THR A 67 6.15 7.95 12.85
N LEU A 68 6.47 9.15 12.36
CA LEU A 68 5.84 10.41 12.73
C LEU A 68 5.37 11.08 11.45
N ARG A 69 4.06 11.37 11.35
CA ARG A 69 3.46 12.15 10.25
C ARG A 69 2.68 13.31 10.86
N ASN A 70 2.78 14.47 10.24
CA ASN A 70 2.02 15.65 10.60
C ASN A 70 1.65 16.45 9.35
N GLU A 71 0.41 16.91 9.30
CA GLU A 71 -0.11 17.79 8.26
C GLU A 71 -0.51 19.11 8.88
N SER A 72 -0.17 20.24 8.28
CA SER A 72 -0.58 21.56 8.77
C SER A 72 -2.10 21.74 8.70
N ARG A 73 -2.70 21.23 7.63
CA ARG A 73 -4.16 21.05 7.42
C ARG A 73 -4.35 19.68 6.81
N ALA A 74 -5.28 18.87 7.33
CA ALA A 74 -5.57 17.55 6.79
C ALA A 74 -5.94 17.65 5.30
N VAL A 75 -5.17 16.99 4.45
CA VAL A 75 -5.47 16.93 3.00
C VAL A 75 -6.76 16.15 2.76
N MET A 76 -6.90 15.04 3.46
CA MET A 76 -8.13 14.23 3.51
C MET A 76 -8.55 14.07 4.97
N PRO A 77 -9.55 14.84 5.47
CA PRO A 77 -10.00 14.74 6.86
C PRO A 77 -10.33 13.32 7.31
N GLN A 78 -10.81 12.48 6.39
CA GLN A 78 -11.15 11.08 6.65
C GLN A 78 -9.95 10.19 6.99
N LEU A 79 -8.73 10.62 6.65
CA LEU A 79 -7.49 9.91 6.96
C LEU A 79 -6.71 10.53 8.12
N GLY A 80 -7.25 11.60 8.70
CA GLY A 80 -6.67 12.31 9.83
C GLY A 80 -5.49 13.20 9.47
N LYS A 81 -5.05 13.98 10.46
CA LYS A 81 -4.06 15.07 10.31
C LYS A 81 -2.64 14.63 10.66
N GLY A 82 -2.46 13.51 11.33
CA GLY A 82 -1.15 13.05 11.78
C GLY A 82 -1.13 11.61 12.23
N GLU A 83 0.06 11.04 12.35
CA GLU A 83 0.27 9.68 12.82
C GLU A 83 1.51 9.62 13.70
N ILE A 84 1.41 8.86 14.80
CA ILE A 84 2.54 8.36 15.57
C ILE A 84 2.40 6.86 15.71
N SER A 85 3.40 6.11 15.27
CA SER A 85 3.36 4.65 15.36
C SER A 85 4.74 4.04 15.60
N GLY A 86 4.75 2.88 16.29
CA GLY A 86 5.89 2.00 16.43
C GLY A 86 5.70 0.75 15.58
N LYS A 87 6.76 0.27 14.94
CA LYS A 87 6.73 -0.90 14.06
C LYS A 87 7.86 -1.88 14.41
N PHE A 88 7.50 -3.15 14.54
CA PHE A 88 8.43 -4.28 14.46
C PHE A 88 8.33 -4.89 13.07
N ASN A 89 9.44 -5.30 12.48
CA ASN A 89 9.48 -5.90 11.16
C ASN A 89 10.56 -6.97 11.08
N ALA A 90 10.24 -8.12 10.52
CA ALA A 90 11.15 -9.20 10.23
C ALA A 90 10.95 -9.65 8.79
N ASN A 91 12.04 -9.76 8.03
CA ASN A 91 12.03 -10.23 6.65
C ASN A 91 13.15 -11.26 6.48
N THR A 92 12.87 -12.31 5.74
CA THR A 92 13.84 -13.30 5.36
C THR A 92 13.72 -13.64 3.87
N PHE A 93 14.85 -13.85 3.25
CA PHE A 93 14.96 -14.35 1.88
C PHE A 93 16.11 -15.37 1.87
N ILE A 94 15.79 -16.62 1.63
CA ILE A 94 16.74 -17.74 1.67
C ILE A 94 16.84 -18.33 0.27
N THR A 95 18.03 -18.31 -0.30
CA THR A 95 18.31 -18.91 -1.60
C THR A 95 18.92 -20.29 -1.42
N ASN A 96 18.62 -21.18 -2.34
CA ASN A 96 19.22 -22.50 -2.42
C ASN A 96 19.40 -22.93 -3.90
N LYS A 97 20.04 -24.08 -4.13
CA LYS A 97 20.32 -24.59 -5.49
C LYS A 97 19.07 -24.78 -6.36
N LYS A 98 17.89 -24.97 -5.76
CA LYS A 98 16.63 -25.23 -6.47
C LYS A 98 15.74 -24.01 -6.60
N GLY A 99 15.95 -22.96 -5.78
CA GLY A 99 15.08 -21.78 -5.79
C GLY A 99 15.30 -20.86 -4.60
N ALA A 100 14.23 -20.26 -4.12
CA ALA A 100 14.25 -19.37 -2.96
C ALA A 100 12.99 -19.53 -2.11
N THR A 101 13.12 -19.26 -0.82
CA THR A 101 12.01 -19.16 0.14
C THR A 101 12.11 -17.79 0.80
N TRP A 102 10.98 -17.15 1.01
CA TRP A 102 10.93 -15.84 1.66
C TRP A 102 9.78 -15.78 2.67
N GLY A 103 9.93 -14.89 3.62
CA GLY A 103 8.91 -14.62 4.62
C GLY A 103 9.02 -13.22 5.17
N ASN A 104 7.90 -12.67 5.60
CA ASN A 104 7.84 -11.41 6.29
C ASN A 104 6.81 -11.46 7.42
N ALA A 105 7.12 -10.78 8.51
CA ALA A 105 6.20 -10.55 9.61
C ALA A 105 6.35 -9.12 10.08
N SER A 106 5.25 -8.42 10.31
CA SER A 106 5.30 -7.09 10.92
C SER A 106 4.14 -6.86 11.87
N TYR A 107 4.42 -6.07 12.89
CA TYR A 107 3.44 -5.54 13.83
C TYR A 107 3.62 -4.03 13.93
N THR A 108 2.53 -3.30 13.74
CA THR A 108 2.50 -1.85 13.90
C THR A 108 1.44 -1.48 14.92
N ASN A 109 1.76 -0.59 15.84
CA ASN A 109 0.83 -0.03 16.81
C ASN A 109 0.98 1.48 16.81
N GLY A 110 -0.16 2.19 16.75
CA GLY A 110 -0.09 3.63 16.64
C GLY A 110 -1.43 4.32 16.88
N LYS A 111 -1.37 5.62 16.62
CA LYS A 111 -2.47 6.55 16.74
C LYS A 111 -2.48 7.47 15.53
N ILE A 112 -3.65 7.66 14.94
CA ILE A 112 -3.92 8.67 13.93
C ILE A 112 -4.70 9.79 14.60
N ALA A 113 -4.22 11.02 14.46
CA ALA A 113 -4.83 12.20 15.07
C ALA A 113 -5.91 12.79 14.16
N ASP A 114 -7.00 13.25 14.76
CA ASP A 114 -8.02 14.07 14.15
C ASP A 114 -8.62 13.45 12.86
N VAL A 115 -9.08 12.20 12.97
CA VAL A 115 -9.85 11.54 11.90
C VAL A 115 -11.28 12.07 11.96
N GLN A 116 -11.77 12.67 10.87
CA GLN A 116 -13.10 13.25 10.77
C GLN A 116 -13.89 12.62 9.63
N PHE A 117 -15.21 12.58 9.73
CA PHE A 117 -16.12 12.06 8.70
C PHE A 117 -15.84 10.61 8.28
N ASN A 118 -15.17 9.84 9.13
CA ASN A 118 -14.85 8.44 8.84
C ASN A 118 -14.77 7.60 10.10
N GLU A 119 -15.60 6.56 10.15
CA GLU A 119 -15.63 5.54 11.18
C GLU A 119 -15.19 4.16 10.64
N THR A 120 -14.68 4.11 9.41
CA THR A 120 -14.35 2.87 8.68
C THR A 120 -12.83 2.75 8.51
N SER A 121 -12.25 1.58 8.79
CA SER A 121 -10.88 1.28 8.35
C SER A 121 -10.83 1.10 6.84
N ASP A 122 -9.61 1.10 6.26
CA ASP A 122 -9.40 0.93 4.81
C ASP A 122 -10.25 1.88 3.94
N TYR A 123 -10.36 3.14 4.38
CA TYR A 123 -11.22 4.15 3.77
C TYR A 123 -11.12 4.18 2.24
N ALA A 124 -9.91 4.31 1.68
CA ALA A 124 -9.71 4.41 0.24
C ALA A 124 -10.20 3.16 -0.54
N MET A 125 -10.05 1.98 0.06
CA MET A 125 -10.48 0.72 -0.54
C MET A 125 -12.01 0.57 -0.52
N LEU A 126 -12.66 0.96 0.59
CA LEU A 126 -14.09 0.80 0.81
C LEU A 126 -14.91 2.01 0.34
N TYR A 127 -14.25 3.14 0.04
CA TYR A 127 -14.90 4.29 -0.59
C TYR A 127 -15.55 3.86 -1.92
N PRO A 128 -16.80 4.29 -2.23
CA PRO A 128 -17.56 5.37 -1.57
C PRO A 128 -18.41 4.93 -0.38
N TYR A 129 -18.61 3.64 -0.11
CA TYR A 129 -19.59 3.12 0.83
C TYR A 129 -19.05 3.01 2.26
N THR A 130 -18.60 4.12 2.82
CA THR A 130 -18.05 4.18 4.18
C THR A 130 -19.12 4.54 5.22
N LEU A 131 -18.75 4.50 6.50
CA LEU A 131 -19.56 4.97 7.63
C LEU A 131 -18.82 6.15 8.25
N GLY A 132 -19.53 7.20 8.66
CA GLY A 132 -18.89 8.33 9.29
C GLY A 132 -19.86 9.21 10.09
N ASP A 133 -19.29 10.08 10.88
CA ASP A 133 -19.94 11.11 11.69
C ASP A 133 -19.22 12.46 11.54
N SER A 134 -19.79 13.50 12.12
CA SER A 134 -19.22 14.85 12.08
C SER A 134 -18.37 15.21 13.31
N VAL A 135 -18.28 14.34 14.32
CA VAL A 135 -17.54 14.61 15.57
C VAL A 135 -16.06 14.30 15.38
N GLY A 136 -15.75 13.13 14.82
CA GLY A 136 -14.38 12.70 14.58
C GLY A 136 -13.58 12.41 15.84
N GLY A 137 -12.26 12.40 15.74
CA GLY A 137 -11.30 12.25 16.83
C GLY A 137 -10.13 11.32 16.53
N ASP A 138 -9.33 11.07 17.55
CA ASP A 138 -8.12 10.27 17.45
C ASP A 138 -8.43 8.77 17.33
N LEU A 139 -7.85 8.10 16.35
CA LEU A 139 -8.03 6.68 16.11
C LEU A 139 -6.77 5.91 16.51
N ARG A 140 -6.89 4.92 17.39
CA ARG A 140 -5.82 3.98 17.71
C ARG A 140 -5.90 2.78 16.78
N PHE A 141 -4.76 2.23 16.39
CA PHE A 141 -4.71 1.07 15.53
C PHE A 141 -3.61 0.08 15.90
N GLN A 142 -3.85 -1.18 15.56
CA GLN A 142 -2.89 -2.28 15.58
C GLN A 142 -3.00 -3.01 14.25
N ASN A 143 -1.87 -3.27 13.63
CA ASN A 143 -1.80 -3.91 12.33
C ASN A 143 -0.81 -5.07 12.39
N TYR A 144 -1.25 -6.24 11.99
CA TYR A 144 -0.46 -7.45 11.89
C TYR A 144 -0.40 -7.87 10.43
N ARG A 145 0.80 -8.12 9.92
CA ARG A 145 1.00 -8.63 8.57
C ARG A 145 1.95 -9.81 8.60
N PHE A 146 1.58 -10.86 7.91
CA PHE A 146 2.37 -12.07 7.72
C PHE A 146 2.32 -12.43 6.25
N GLY A 147 3.46 -12.83 5.72
CA GLY A 147 3.52 -13.30 4.35
C GLY A 147 4.69 -14.23 4.16
N GLY A 148 4.61 -15.06 3.15
CA GLY A 148 5.70 -15.93 2.79
C GLY A 148 5.41 -16.72 1.55
N GLY A 149 6.47 -17.23 0.95
CA GLY A 149 6.37 -18.00 -0.27
C GLY A 149 7.63 -18.78 -0.58
N VAL A 150 7.51 -19.57 -1.59
CA VAL A 150 8.60 -20.39 -2.13
C VAL A 150 8.55 -20.35 -3.65
N ASN A 151 9.72 -20.33 -4.25
CA ASN A 151 9.90 -20.59 -5.68
C ASN A 151 10.89 -21.74 -5.82
N THR A 152 10.55 -22.75 -6.61
CA THR A 152 11.37 -23.94 -6.79
C THR A 152 11.45 -24.37 -8.25
N ALA A 153 12.60 -24.87 -8.67
CA ALA A 153 12.78 -25.45 -10.00
C ALA A 153 12.11 -26.82 -10.09
N LEU A 154 11.24 -26.99 -11.08
CA LEU A 154 10.72 -28.29 -11.48
C LEU A 154 11.72 -29.05 -12.35
N ASN A 155 12.37 -28.32 -13.25
CA ASN A 155 13.44 -28.82 -14.13
C ASN A 155 14.35 -27.65 -14.53
N SER A 156 15.24 -27.83 -15.50
CA SER A 156 16.18 -26.82 -15.97
C SER A 156 15.52 -25.55 -16.51
N ASN A 157 14.30 -25.62 -17.00
CA ASN A 157 13.61 -24.53 -17.70
C ASN A 157 12.42 -23.96 -16.93
N TRP A 158 11.75 -24.76 -16.10
CA TRP A 158 10.54 -24.35 -15.40
C TRP A 158 10.75 -24.17 -13.91
N LYS A 159 10.19 -23.10 -13.37
CA LYS A 159 10.08 -22.85 -11.93
C LYS A 159 8.63 -22.63 -11.56
N LEU A 160 8.24 -23.06 -10.36
CA LEU A 160 6.94 -22.78 -9.75
C LEU A 160 7.12 -21.93 -8.50
N GLY A 161 6.23 -20.97 -8.32
CA GLY A 161 6.17 -20.12 -7.14
C GLY A 161 4.79 -20.17 -6.49
N ILE A 162 4.76 -20.09 -5.18
CA ILE A 162 3.55 -19.88 -4.39
C ILE A 162 3.84 -18.87 -3.29
N GLU A 163 2.91 -17.97 -3.03
CA GLU A 163 2.99 -16.97 -1.97
C GLU A 163 1.62 -16.81 -1.31
N ALA A 164 1.59 -16.62 0.00
CA ALA A 164 0.40 -16.23 0.72
C ALA A 164 0.72 -15.02 1.61
N GLN A 165 -0.23 -14.10 1.73
CA GLN A 165 -0.15 -12.91 2.57
C GLN A 165 -1.43 -12.79 3.39
N TYR A 166 -1.28 -12.47 4.66
CA TYR A 166 -2.37 -12.26 5.59
C TYR A 166 -2.19 -10.97 6.37
N ARG A 167 -3.27 -10.20 6.48
CA ARG A 167 -3.37 -8.98 7.27
C ARG A 167 -4.52 -9.08 8.26
N ALA A 168 -4.27 -8.67 9.50
CA ALA A 168 -5.29 -8.47 10.51
C ALA A 168 -5.11 -7.09 11.15
N ASP A 169 -6.14 -6.26 11.13
CA ASP A 169 -6.11 -4.92 11.71
C ASP A 169 -7.20 -4.76 12.75
N LEU A 170 -6.88 -4.01 13.80
CA LEU A 170 -7.82 -3.47 14.76
C LEU A 170 -7.65 -1.95 14.75
N ALA A 171 -8.75 -1.21 14.51
CA ALA A 171 -8.79 0.23 14.69
C ALA A 171 -9.97 0.62 15.57
N TYR A 172 -9.74 1.53 16.53
CA TYR A 172 -10.77 1.91 17.50
C TYR A 172 -10.55 3.30 18.07
N ARG A 173 -11.65 3.93 18.51
CA ARG A 173 -11.66 5.19 19.25
C ARG A 173 -12.21 4.95 20.67
N GLN A 174 -11.71 5.72 21.64
CA GLN A 174 -12.13 5.63 23.06
C GLN A 174 -13.14 6.70 23.46
N ILE A 175 -13.37 7.69 22.62
CA ILE A 175 -14.33 8.79 22.78
C ILE A 175 -15.46 8.58 21.80
N ASP A 176 -16.67 8.96 22.17
CA ASP A 176 -17.86 8.79 21.35
C ASP A 176 -17.81 9.68 20.07
N PRO A 177 -18.23 9.15 18.93
CA PRO A 177 -18.60 7.75 18.69
C PRO A 177 -17.40 6.81 18.78
N ARG A 178 -17.61 5.60 19.30
CA ARG A 178 -16.54 4.62 19.53
C ARG A 178 -16.57 3.51 18.48
N PRO A 179 -15.99 3.75 17.28
CA PRO A 179 -15.85 2.70 16.30
C PRO A 179 -14.89 1.62 16.80
N LYS A 180 -15.18 0.41 16.44
CA LYS A 180 -14.27 -0.73 16.53
C LYS A 180 -14.30 -1.48 15.21
N ASN A 181 -13.23 -1.37 14.46
CA ASN A 181 -13.04 -2.03 13.18
C ASN A 181 -12.11 -3.21 13.33
N LEU A 182 -12.51 -4.36 12.84
CA LEU A 182 -11.67 -5.55 12.71
C LEU A 182 -11.59 -5.90 11.23
N VAL A 183 -10.37 -5.95 10.70
CA VAL A 183 -10.09 -6.30 9.32
C VAL A 183 -9.36 -7.62 9.25
N THR A 184 -9.72 -8.46 8.30
CA THR A 184 -8.97 -9.63 7.88
C THR A 184 -8.88 -9.63 6.36
N ASP A 185 -7.66 -9.79 5.84
CA ASP A 185 -7.37 -9.78 4.40
C ASP A 185 -6.36 -10.90 4.10
N LEU A 186 -6.75 -11.84 3.25
CA LEU A 186 -5.94 -12.98 2.85
C LEU A 186 -5.79 -12.98 1.33
N ASP A 187 -4.56 -13.01 0.86
CA ASP A 187 -4.23 -13.17 -0.55
C ASP A 187 -3.31 -14.37 -0.75
N ALA A 188 -3.57 -15.13 -1.81
CA ALA A 188 -2.73 -16.23 -2.25
C ALA A 188 -2.41 -16.04 -3.74
N THR A 189 -1.16 -16.28 -4.10
CA THR A 189 -0.66 -16.18 -5.48
C THR A 189 0.07 -17.47 -5.85
N ILE A 190 -0.24 -18.01 -7.00
CA ILE A 190 0.50 -19.10 -7.63
C ILE A 190 1.10 -18.59 -8.93
N GLY A 191 2.33 -19.02 -9.22
CA GLY A 191 3.01 -18.57 -10.42
C GLY A 191 3.91 -19.63 -11.01
N ALA A 192 4.13 -19.52 -12.31
CA ALA A 192 5.07 -20.35 -13.03
C ALA A 192 5.96 -19.48 -13.91
N SER A 193 7.23 -19.83 -14.03
CA SER A 193 8.12 -19.16 -14.95
C SER A 193 8.92 -20.14 -15.79
N ARG A 194 9.27 -19.67 -16.99
CA ARG A 194 10.07 -20.44 -17.94
C ARG A 194 11.19 -19.59 -18.52
N ARG A 195 12.38 -20.17 -18.63
CA ARG A 195 13.49 -19.60 -19.39
C ARG A 195 13.26 -19.83 -20.89
N ILE A 196 13.29 -18.74 -21.69
CA ILE A 196 13.07 -18.75 -23.12
C ILE A 196 14.31 -18.19 -23.81
N ALA A 197 14.71 -18.80 -24.93
CA ALA A 197 15.87 -18.41 -25.75
C ALA A 197 17.17 -18.19 -24.94
N GLY A 198 17.32 -18.88 -23.81
CA GLY A 198 18.52 -18.81 -22.95
C GLY A 198 18.70 -17.48 -22.21
N LYS A 199 18.04 -16.41 -22.62
CA LYS A 199 18.26 -15.03 -22.14
C LYS A 199 17.09 -14.44 -21.36
N TYR A 200 15.85 -14.82 -21.64
CA TYR A 200 14.68 -14.26 -21.02
C TYR A 200 13.97 -15.24 -20.10
N ILE A 201 13.39 -14.73 -19.04
CA ILE A 201 12.52 -15.47 -18.15
C ILE A 201 11.13 -14.84 -18.25
N VAL A 202 10.14 -15.66 -18.62
CA VAL A 202 8.72 -15.27 -18.67
C VAL A 202 8.03 -15.89 -17.47
N GLY A 203 7.31 -15.09 -16.72
CA GLY A 203 6.53 -15.48 -15.54
C GLY A 203 5.06 -15.16 -15.71
N LEU A 204 4.20 -16.11 -15.36
CA LEU A 204 2.75 -15.95 -15.23
C LEU A 204 2.38 -16.18 -13.78
N ASP A 205 1.60 -15.28 -13.20
CA ASP A 205 1.11 -15.39 -11.84
C ASP A 205 -0.41 -15.17 -11.81
N LEU A 206 -1.11 -15.94 -10.97
CA LEU A 206 -2.53 -15.82 -10.70
C LEU A 206 -2.73 -15.62 -9.21
N ASN A 207 -3.58 -14.68 -8.83
CA ASN A 207 -3.87 -14.40 -7.42
C ASN A 207 -5.38 -14.42 -7.12
N ALA A 208 -5.69 -14.85 -5.91
CA ALA A 208 -7.02 -14.79 -5.34
C ALA A 208 -6.96 -14.35 -3.89
N GLY A 209 -7.92 -13.56 -3.44
CA GLY A 209 -7.95 -13.04 -2.09
C GLY A 209 -9.36 -12.89 -1.53
N ARG A 210 -9.44 -12.84 -0.20
CA ARG A 210 -10.67 -12.62 0.54
C ARG A 210 -10.48 -11.53 1.58
N TYR A 211 -11.37 -10.56 1.54
CA TYR A 211 -11.43 -9.44 2.45
C TYR A 211 -12.66 -9.50 3.33
N LYS A 212 -12.51 -9.15 4.60
CA LYS A 212 -13.63 -8.92 5.52
C LYS A 212 -13.27 -7.80 6.49
N GLN A 213 -14.19 -6.88 6.70
CA GLN A 213 -14.12 -5.88 7.77
C GLN A 213 -15.44 -5.88 8.52
N THR A 214 -15.39 -5.86 9.85
CA THR A 214 -16.54 -5.57 10.72
C THR A 214 -16.36 -4.19 11.31
N ASN A 215 -17.45 -3.44 11.36
CA ASN A 215 -17.50 -2.11 11.96
C ASN A 215 -18.63 -2.11 12.99
N SER A 216 -18.30 -1.79 14.23
CA SER A 216 -19.26 -1.68 15.33
C SER A 216 -19.09 -0.33 16.02
N LEU A 217 -20.13 0.49 16.05
CA LEU A 217 -20.16 1.75 16.77
C LEU A 217 -20.89 1.59 18.10
N ARG A 218 -20.36 2.23 19.13
CA ARG A 218 -20.99 2.33 20.45
C ARG A 218 -20.98 3.76 20.92
N PHE A 219 -22.00 4.12 21.68
CA PHE A 219 -22.20 5.42 22.29
C PHE A 219 -22.40 5.24 23.80
N PHE A 220 -21.79 6.10 24.57
CA PHE A 220 -21.86 6.07 26.04
C PHE A 220 -22.23 7.45 26.60
N SER A 221 -22.32 8.48 25.76
CA SER A 221 -22.73 9.82 26.17
C SER A 221 -24.23 9.88 26.48
N GLU A 222 -24.59 10.41 27.64
CA GLU A 222 -25.97 10.69 28.02
C GLU A 222 -26.54 11.93 27.33
N LEU A 223 -25.69 12.76 26.70
CA LEU A 223 -26.05 14.00 26.02
C LEU A 223 -26.63 13.82 24.60
N GLY A 224 -26.80 12.58 24.18
CA GLY A 224 -27.33 12.22 22.88
C GLY A 224 -26.32 11.55 21.96
N VAL A 225 -26.82 11.02 20.86
CA VAL A 225 -26.06 10.28 19.86
C VAL A 225 -25.76 11.20 18.67
N PRO A 226 -24.50 11.39 18.27
CA PRO A 226 -24.20 12.15 17.09
C PRO A 226 -24.80 11.49 15.84
N ASN A 227 -25.05 12.30 14.82
CA ASN A 227 -25.62 11.81 13.57
C ASN A 227 -24.55 10.99 12.81
N VAL A 228 -24.82 9.70 12.62
CA VAL A 228 -23.98 8.78 11.87
C VAL A 228 -24.63 8.49 10.52
N VAL A 229 -23.86 8.56 9.46
CA VAL A 229 -24.34 8.41 8.10
C VAL A 229 -23.61 7.31 7.34
N HIS A 230 -24.31 6.70 6.40
CA HIS A 230 -23.75 5.78 5.41
C HIS A 230 -23.42 6.59 4.14
N PHE A 231 -22.13 6.88 3.94
CA PHE A 231 -21.68 7.59 2.74
C PHE A 231 -21.84 6.74 1.48
N THR A 232 -22.06 7.45 0.36
CA THR A 232 -22.24 6.85 -0.96
C THR A 232 -21.38 7.50 -2.05
N GLY A 233 -20.54 8.50 -1.70
CA GLY A 233 -19.60 9.19 -2.56
C GLY A 233 -19.88 10.70 -2.64
N LEU A 234 -18.83 11.50 -2.88
CA LEU A 234 -18.88 12.97 -3.02
C LEU A 234 -19.70 13.69 -1.93
N GLY A 235 -19.69 13.16 -0.69
CA GLY A 235 -20.45 13.71 0.43
C GLY A 235 -21.96 13.41 0.38
N THR A 236 -22.40 12.53 -0.51
CA THR A 236 -23.76 11.98 -0.48
C THR A 236 -23.90 10.90 0.57
N GLN A 237 -25.11 10.63 0.98
CA GLN A 237 -25.42 9.64 2.01
C GLN A 237 -26.71 8.86 1.69
N TYR A 238 -26.80 7.65 2.23
CA TYR A 238 -27.98 6.85 2.14
C TYR A 238 -28.98 7.22 3.25
N TYR A 239 -29.95 8.08 2.94
CA TYR A 239 -30.84 8.72 3.92
C TYR A 239 -31.71 7.75 4.73
N ARG A 240 -32.13 6.63 4.14
CA ARG A 240 -33.12 5.72 4.75
C ARG A 240 -32.64 5.11 6.07
N PHE A 241 -31.33 4.85 6.21
CA PHE A 241 -30.76 4.19 7.38
C PHE A 241 -29.88 5.12 8.22
N GLN A 242 -30.01 6.41 8.03
CA GLN A 242 -29.25 7.44 8.74
C GLN A 242 -29.68 7.48 10.22
N GLY A 243 -28.75 7.80 11.11
CA GLY A 243 -28.99 7.99 12.54
C GLY A 243 -29.27 6.73 13.35
N SER A 244 -29.32 5.54 12.70
CA SER A 244 -29.52 4.24 13.33
C SER A 244 -28.77 3.15 12.53
N ASN A 245 -28.72 1.93 13.04
CA ASN A 245 -28.16 0.79 12.29
C ASN A 245 -26.67 0.91 11.97
N TYR A 246 -25.85 1.26 12.97
CA TYR A 246 -24.41 1.52 12.83
C TYR A 246 -23.56 0.28 12.70
N SER A 247 -24.08 -0.89 13.04
CA SER A 247 -23.32 -2.15 12.92
C SER A 247 -23.31 -2.61 11.47
N THR A 248 -22.15 -2.50 10.85
CA THR A 248 -21.97 -2.88 9.45
C THR A 248 -20.78 -3.83 9.30
N TYR A 249 -20.75 -4.55 8.21
CA TYR A 249 -19.58 -5.26 7.77
C TYR A 249 -19.45 -5.29 6.26
N TYR A 250 -18.24 -5.55 5.81
CA TYR A 250 -17.88 -5.63 4.41
C TYR A 250 -17.36 -7.03 4.11
N LYS A 251 -17.87 -7.62 3.04
CA LYS A 251 -17.35 -8.87 2.46
C LYS A 251 -16.80 -8.57 1.08
N GLY A 252 -15.53 -8.87 0.85
CA GLY A 252 -14.89 -8.65 -0.43
C GLY A 252 -14.10 -9.85 -0.91
N TYR A 253 -13.83 -9.86 -2.21
CA TYR A 253 -12.93 -10.81 -2.85
C TYR A 253 -12.09 -10.12 -3.90
N ARG A 254 -10.93 -10.71 -4.16
CA ARG A 254 -9.97 -10.23 -5.15
C ARG A 254 -9.57 -11.39 -6.05
N VAL A 255 -9.46 -11.12 -7.34
CA VAL A 255 -8.90 -12.05 -8.32
C VAL A 255 -8.04 -11.28 -9.30
N GLY A 256 -6.97 -11.88 -9.79
CA GLY A 256 -6.11 -11.20 -10.74
C GLY A 256 -5.05 -12.12 -11.32
N GLY A 257 -4.25 -11.54 -12.20
CA GLY A 257 -3.12 -12.21 -12.79
C GLY A 257 -2.12 -11.22 -13.39
N SER A 258 -0.92 -11.69 -13.61
CA SER A 258 0.14 -10.90 -14.26
C SER A 258 1.01 -11.77 -15.16
N LEU A 259 1.49 -11.18 -16.24
CA LEU A 259 2.46 -11.75 -17.16
C LEU A 259 3.68 -10.84 -17.19
N GLY A 260 4.85 -11.37 -16.86
CA GLY A 260 6.11 -10.63 -16.82
C GLY A 260 7.19 -11.26 -17.69
N ILE A 261 8.06 -10.44 -18.25
CA ILE A 261 9.28 -10.86 -18.94
C ILE A 261 10.47 -10.09 -18.36
N VAL A 262 11.54 -10.82 -18.04
CA VAL A 262 12.74 -10.26 -17.43
C VAL A 262 13.97 -10.86 -18.12
N PRO A 263 14.97 -10.03 -18.54
CA PRO A 263 16.20 -10.53 -19.12
C PRO A 263 17.14 -11.08 -18.03
N ASP A 264 18.00 -11.99 -18.41
CA ASP A 264 19.16 -12.41 -17.63
C ASP A 264 20.31 -11.42 -17.88
N GLY A 265 20.34 -10.32 -17.09
CA GLY A 265 21.25 -9.19 -17.33
C GLY A 265 20.57 -8.02 -18.04
N SER A 266 21.27 -7.42 -19.03
CA SER A 266 20.76 -6.28 -19.79
C SER A 266 19.74 -6.68 -20.84
N GLY A 267 18.70 -5.89 -21.04
CA GLY A 267 17.69 -6.12 -22.06
C GLY A 267 16.34 -5.48 -21.80
N TRP A 268 15.36 -5.89 -22.59
CA TRP A 268 13.98 -5.50 -22.42
C TRP A 268 13.33 -6.25 -21.28
N LEU A 269 12.54 -5.56 -20.49
CA LEU A 269 11.68 -6.14 -19.47
C LEU A 269 10.27 -5.56 -19.60
N GLY A 270 9.30 -6.28 -19.15
CA GLY A 270 7.92 -5.83 -19.18
C GLY A 270 7.05 -6.63 -18.22
N ASN A 271 5.94 -6.03 -17.85
CA ASN A 271 4.92 -6.66 -17.05
C ASN A 271 3.55 -6.08 -17.40
N ILE A 272 2.55 -6.92 -17.47
CA ILE A 272 1.15 -6.52 -17.53
C ILE A 272 0.41 -7.26 -16.42
N ALA A 273 -0.42 -6.54 -15.69
CA ALA A 273 -1.22 -7.12 -14.61
C ALA A 273 -2.66 -6.59 -14.66
N TYR A 274 -3.56 -7.47 -14.30
CA TYR A 274 -4.98 -7.15 -14.10
C TYR A 274 -5.42 -7.66 -12.74
N ASN A 275 -6.16 -6.83 -12.00
CA ASN A 275 -6.78 -7.19 -10.73
C ASN A 275 -8.22 -6.69 -10.72
N TYR A 276 -9.09 -7.49 -10.15
CA TYR A 276 -10.46 -7.13 -9.83
C TYR A 276 -10.69 -7.29 -8.34
N PHE A 277 -11.17 -6.24 -7.68
CA PHE A 277 -11.61 -6.27 -6.28
C PHE A 277 -13.07 -5.86 -6.19
N ALA A 278 -13.88 -6.62 -5.48
CA ALA A 278 -15.26 -6.25 -5.22
C ALA A 278 -15.61 -6.48 -3.75
N PHE A 279 -16.49 -5.64 -3.22
CA PHE A 279 -17.04 -5.82 -1.88
C PHE A 279 -18.52 -5.45 -1.82
N THR A 280 -19.21 -6.00 -0.82
CA THR A 280 -20.58 -5.65 -0.44
C THR A 280 -20.56 -5.09 0.98
N LYS A 281 -21.20 -3.93 1.18
CA LYS A 281 -21.49 -3.34 2.49
C LYS A 281 -22.81 -3.89 2.98
N ILE A 282 -22.85 -4.42 4.19
CA ILE A 282 -23.99 -5.09 4.80
C ILE A 282 -24.30 -4.43 6.14
N ILE A 283 -25.57 -4.08 6.37
CA ILE A 283 -26.08 -3.60 7.66
C ILE A 283 -26.52 -4.82 8.46
N SER A 284 -25.73 -5.19 9.49
CA SER A 284 -25.97 -6.43 10.24
C SER A 284 -27.19 -6.36 11.15
N SER A 285 -27.55 -5.17 11.66
CA SER A 285 -28.72 -4.94 12.51
C SER A 285 -30.06 -5.06 11.76
N LEU A 286 -30.06 -5.06 10.44
CA LEU A 286 -31.24 -5.15 9.59
C LEU A 286 -31.30 -6.50 8.86
N ASN A 287 -31.19 -7.58 9.59
CA ASN A 287 -31.22 -8.94 9.04
C ASN A 287 -30.21 -9.13 7.88
N GLU A 288 -28.97 -8.66 8.08
CA GLU A 288 -27.89 -8.73 7.09
C GLU A 288 -28.22 -8.06 5.74
N LEU A 289 -28.82 -6.88 5.77
CA LEU A 289 -29.25 -6.13 4.60
C LEU A 289 -28.08 -5.69 3.72
N PRO A 290 -27.97 -6.15 2.46
CA PRO A 290 -26.89 -5.76 1.54
C PRO A 290 -27.17 -4.37 0.96
N MET A 291 -26.67 -3.33 1.64
CA MET A 291 -26.97 -1.93 1.30
C MET A 291 -26.38 -1.50 -0.05
N ALA A 292 -25.14 -1.83 -0.29
CA ALA A 292 -24.43 -1.39 -1.48
C ALA A 292 -23.28 -2.34 -1.85
N ARG A 293 -22.87 -2.28 -3.11
CA ARG A 293 -21.73 -3.04 -3.66
C ARG A 293 -20.83 -2.13 -4.47
N ALA A 294 -19.52 -2.31 -4.35
CA ALA A 294 -18.55 -1.69 -5.25
C ALA A 294 -17.64 -2.75 -5.89
N GLY A 295 -17.23 -2.48 -7.12
CA GLY A 295 -16.25 -3.26 -7.85
C GLY A 295 -15.20 -2.35 -8.48
N GLU A 296 -13.93 -2.75 -8.43
CA GLU A 296 -12.81 -2.00 -8.99
C GLU A 296 -11.97 -2.90 -9.90
N HIS A 297 -11.81 -2.48 -11.14
CA HIS A 297 -10.91 -3.05 -12.14
C HIS A 297 -9.62 -2.25 -12.15
N GLN A 298 -8.49 -2.92 -12.03
CA GLN A 298 -7.17 -2.31 -12.06
C GLN A 298 -6.33 -3.00 -13.13
N THR A 299 -5.78 -2.22 -14.06
CA THR A 299 -4.86 -2.70 -15.10
C THR A 299 -3.58 -1.90 -14.98
N SER A 300 -2.45 -2.58 -14.91
CA SER A 300 -1.13 -1.97 -14.93
C SER A 300 -0.27 -2.58 -16.03
N GLY A 301 0.51 -1.75 -16.68
CA GLY A 301 1.45 -2.15 -17.72
C GLY A 301 2.76 -1.40 -17.56
N GLU A 302 3.86 -2.12 -17.72
CA GLU A 302 5.19 -1.52 -17.77
C GLU A 302 6.03 -2.17 -18.86
N ILE A 303 6.84 -1.35 -19.52
CA ILE A 303 7.88 -1.79 -20.43
C ILE A 303 9.13 -0.96 -20.17
N ALA A 304 10.27 -1.62 -20.07
CA ALA A 304 11.53 -0.93 -19.88
C ALA A 304 12.66 -1.61 -20.65
N TYR A 305 13.68 -0.85 -20.97
CA TYR A 305 14.99 -1.34 -21.34
C TYR A 305 15.99 -0.95 -20.27
N LEU A 306 16.75 -1.91 -19.78
CA LEU A 306 17.79 -1.69 -18.78
C LEU A 306 19.11 -2.30 -19.27
N ASN A 307 20.15 -1.47 -19.34
CA ASN A 307 21.53 -1.88 -19.46
C ASN A 307 22.18 -1.81 -18.09
N THR A 308 22.88 -2.85 -17.68
CA THR A 308 23.48 -2.93 -16.33
C THR A 308 25.00 -2.79 -16.33
N GLU A 309 25.67 -2.99 -17.44
CA GLU A 309 27.14 -2.97 -17.58
C GLU A 309 27.59 -2.33 -18.88
N PRO A 310 28.77 -1.64 -18.91
CA PRO A 310 29.59 -1.20 -17.77
C PRO A 310 29.00 0.00 -16.99
N THR A 311 28.06 0.70 -17.61
CA THR A 311 27.26 1.76 -17.00
C THR A 311 25.80 1.36 -16.99
N ALA A 312 25.12 1.59 -15.89
CA ALA A 312 23.70 1.35 -15.80
C ALA A 312 22.94 2.51 -16.48
N TRP A 313 22.09 2.18 -17.45
CA TRP A 313 21.14 3.15 -18.01
C TRP A 313 19.87 2.42 -18.41
N GLY A 314 18.77 3.14 -18.36
CA GLY A 314 17.49 2.56 -18.74
C GLY A 314 16.41 3.59 -18.97
N ILE A 315 15.40 3.17 -19.72
CA ILE A 315 14.17 3.92 -19.95
C ILE A 315 13.00 2.99 -19.61
N LYS A 316 12.00 3.52 -18.91
CA LYS A 316 10.80 2.78 -18.49
C LYS A 316 9.54 3.60 -18.77
N LEU A 317 8.54 2.95 -19.31
CA LEU A 317 7.18 3.45 -19.44
C LEU A 317 6.28 2.64 -18.50
N ASN A 318 5.45 3.33 -17.73
CA ASN A 318 4.40 2.75 -16.89
C ASN A 318 3.05 3.37 -17.26
N ALA A 319 2.02 2.54 -17.25
CA ALA A 319 0.64 2.96 -17.34
C ALA A 319 -0.20 2.17 -16.33
N ASP A 320 -0.87 2.89 -15.42
CA ASP A 320 -1.81 2.31 -14.47
C ASP A 320 -3.18 2.94 -14.70
N TYR A 321 -4.19 2.10 -14.86
CA TYR A 321 -5.57 2.51 -15.00
C TYR A 321 -6.44 1.74 -14.01
N SER A 322 -7.30 2.46 -13.29
CA SER A 322 -8.34 1.83 -12.50
C SER A 322 -9.71 2.45 -12.75
N ARG A 323 -10.72 1.60 -12.71
CA ARG A 323 -12.13 2.00 -12.75
C ARG A 323 -12.89 1.31 -11.65
N LYS A 324 -13.48 2.11 -10.75
CA LYS A 324 -14.36 1.66 -9.68
C LYS A 324 -15.79 2.03 -10.02
N SER A 325 -16.73 1.11 -9.83
CA SER A 325 -18.16 1.37 -9.91
C SER A 325 -18.86 0.99 -8.61
N GLY A 326 -19.91 1.71 -8.28
CA GLY A 326 -20.69 1.53 -7.07
C GLY A 326 -22.17 1.44 -7.36
N THR A 327 -22.81 0.39 -6.83
CA THR A 327 -24.25 0.11 -6.98
C THR A 327 -24.92 0.18 -5.61
N GLU A 328 -26.01 0.92 -5.53
CA GLU A 328 -26.87 1.06 -4.36
C GLU A 328 -28.14 0.25 -4.52
N ASN A 329 -28.51 -0.49 -3.48
CA ASN A 329 -29.77 -1.21 -3.44
C ASN A 329 -30.83 -0.32 -2.80
N ILE A 330 -32.00 -0.22 -3.44
CA ILE A 330 -33.15 0.54 -2.97
C ILE A 330 -34.15 -0.45 -2.40
N PHE A 331 -34.66 -0.11 -1.21
CA PHE A 331 -35.54 -0.98 -0.44
C PHE A 331 -36.91 -0.32 -0.24
N GLY A 332 -37.95 -1.15 -0.27
CA GLY A 332 -39.31 -0.82 0.13
C GLY A 332 -39.47 -0.74 1.64
N ASP A 333 -40.70 -0.53 2.10
CA ASP A 333 -41.01 -0.51 3.52
C ASP A 333 -40.89 -1.90 4.13
N ALA A 334 -40.44 -1.93 5.39
CA ALA A 334 -40.21 -3.16 6.10
C ALA A 334 -41.54 -3.86 6.42
N ALA A 335 -41.57 -5.18 6.20
CA ALA A 335 -42.56 -6.09 6.76
C ALA A 335 -41.80 -7.02 7.71
N ASP A 336 -42.16 -7.06 9.00
CA ASP A 336 -41.51 -7.87 10.03
C ASP A 336 -39.96 -7.76 10.08
N ASN A 337 -39.43 -6.53 10.01
CA ASN A 337 -38.00 -6.22 9.92
C ASN A 337 -37.28 -6.72 8.67
N VAL A 338 -37.99 -7.14 7.66
CA VAL A 338 -37.44 -7.49 6.34
C VAL A 338 -37.75 -6.37 5.35
N TYR A 339 -36.70 -5.76 4.80
CA TYR A 339 -36.80 -4.73 3.77
C TYR A 339 -36.70 -5.38 2.39
N PRO A 340 -37.80 -5.42 1.59
CA PRO A 340 -37.72 -5.95 0.25
C PRO A 340 -36.88 -5.06 -0.64
N GLN A 341 -35.91 -5.63 -1.34
CA GLN A 341 -35.15 -4.91 -2.35
C GLN A 341 -36.04 -4.69 -3.59
N ILE A 342 -36.21 -3.43 -3.97
CA ILE A 342 -37.01 -3.01 -5.11
C ILE A 342 -36.18 -2.96 -6.38
N MET A 343 -34.99 -2.35 -6.30
CA MET A 343 -34.07 -2.19 -7.44
C MET A 343 -32.64 -2.00 -6.98
N SER A 344 -31.73 -2.02 -7.95
CA SER A 344 -30.31 -1.65 -7.78
C SER A 344 -29.94 -0.61 -8.83
N LEU A 345 -29.25 0.45 -8.42
CA LEU A 345 -28.83 1.52 -9.31
C LEU A 345 -27.32 1.73 -9.21
N GLU A 346 -26.64 1.80 -10.33
CA GLU A 346 -25.25 2.24 -10.39
C GLU A 346 -25.24 3.76 -10.25
N GLN A 347 -24.78 4.24 -9.08
CA GLN A 347 -24.77 5.65 -8.74
C GLN A 347 -23.39 6.27 -8.76
N PHE A 348 -22.36 5.49 -8.50
CA PHE A 348 -21.00 5.95 -8.31
C PHE A 348 -20.05 5.37 -9.36
N SER A 349 -19.15 6.20 -9.89
CA SER A 349 -18.00 5.75 -10.66
C SER A 349 -16.77 6.60 -10.33
N ALA A 350 -15.60 5.99 -10.35
CA ALA A 350 -14.31 6.70 -10.26
C ALA A 350 -13.30 6.07 -11.23
N GLU A 351 -12.52 6.91 -11.88
CA GLU A 351 -11.48 6.50 -12.82
C GLU A 351 -10.16 7.18 -12.45
N ASN A 352 -9.09 6.39 -12.43
CA ASN A 352 -7.74 6.90 -12.20
C ASN A 352 -6.85 6.48 -13.37
N LEU A 353 -6.04 7.39 -13.85
CA LEU A 353 -4.99 7.15 -14.83
C LEU A 353 -3.67 7.73 -14.35
N ASN A 354 -2.63 6.89 -14.36
CA ASN A 354 -1.26 7.30 -14.09
C ASN A 354 -0.38 6.85 -15.26
N LEU A 355 0.18 7.81 -15.98
CA LEU A 355 1.15 7.58 -17.06
C LEU A 355 2.49 8.10 -16.60
N GLN A 356 3.55 7.34 -16.82
CA GLN A 356 4.87 7.71 -16.34
C GLN A 356 5.95 7.25 -17.33
N ILE A 357 6.87 8.15 -17.65
CA ILE A 357 8.14 7.84 -18.31
C ILE A 357 9.28 8.12 -17.34
N SER A 358 10.23 7.21 -17.26
CA SER A 358 11.39 7.31 -16.37
C SER A 358 12.67 6.99 -17.12
N ALA A 359 13.72 7.73 -16.83
CA ALA A 359 15.07 7.44 -17.29
C ALA A 359 16.00 7.25 -16.08
N LEU A 360 16.96 6.35 -16.21
CA LEU A 360 17.99 6.07 -15.21
C LEU A 360 19.34 6.11 -15.88
N TYR A 361 20.32 6.73 -15.21
CA TYR A 361 21.72 6.69 -15.59
C TYR A 361 22.58 6.60 -14.34
N GLY A 362 23.58 5.69 -14.36
CA GLY A 362 24.42 5.51 -13.20
C GLY A 362 25.60 4.58 -13.44
N LYS A 363 26.36 4.35 -12.39
CA LYS A 363 27.51 3.44 -12.40
C LYS A 363 27.53 2.60 -11.12
N THR A 364 27.73 1.32 -11.31
CA THR A 364 28.04 0.39 -10.22
C THR A 364 29.51 0.07 -10.22
N ALA A 365 30.21 0.36 -9.13
CA ALA A 365 31.62 0.05 -8.95
C ALA A 365 31.81 -0.77 -7.67
N GLU A 366 33.03 -1.22 -7.42
CA GLU A 366 33.34 -2.05 -6.25
C GLU A 366 33.03 -1.33 -4.91
N ILE A 367 33.39 -0.06 -4.82
CA ILE A 367 33.30 0.72 -3.58
C ILE A 367 32.12 1.72 -3.64
N HIS A 368 31.80 2.25 -4.81
CA HIS A 368 30.81 3.31 -4.97
C HIS A 368 29.78 2.96 -6.03
N ASP A 369 28.51 3.10 -5.67
CA ASP A 369 27.38 3.08 -6.61
C ASP A 369 26.75 4.47 -6.64
N TRP A 370 26.32 4.89 -7.80
CA TRP A 370 25.49 6.07 -7.92
C TRP A 370 24.55 5.94 -9.12
N ASN A 371 23.39 6.53 -9.01
CA ASN A 371 22.52 6.73 -10.15
C ASN A 371 21.73 8.04 -10.01
N ILE A 372 21.31 8.54 -11.16
CA ILE A 372 20.39 9.66 -11.29
C ILE A 372 19.16 9.13 -12.02
N THR A 373 18.00 9.55 -11.60
CA THR A 373 16.73 9.22 -12.23
C THR A 373 15.98 10.51 -12.60
N ALA A 374 15.39 10.52 -13.78
CA ALA A 374 14.48 11.57 -14.20
C ALA A 374 13.15 10.93 -14.59
N GLN A 375 12.06 11.59 -14.26
CA GLN A 375 10.72 11.05 -14.44
C GLN A 375 9.77 12.18 -14.87
N ALA A 376 8.90 11.91 -15.84
CA ALA A 376 7.75 12.73 -16.14
C ALA A 376 6.49 11.88 -15.97
N CYS A 377 5.42 12.45 -15.46
CA CYS A 377 4.17 11.75 -15.23
C CYS A 377 2.95 12.63 -15.54
N TYR A 378 1.86 11.94 -15.82
CA TYR A 378 0.52 12.51 -15.88
C TYR A 378 -0.41 11.70 -15.01
N LEU A 379 -1.10 12.39 -14.11
CA LEU A 379 -2.03 11.81 -13.12
C LEU A 379 -3.42 12.39 -13.40
N SER A 380 -4.44 11.55 -13.49
CA SER A 380 -5.83 11.99 -13.64
C SER A 380 -6.73 11.19 -12.71
N HIS A 381 -7.64 11.87 -12.07
CA HIS A 381 -8.69 11.31 -11.22
C HIS A 381 -10.03 11.94 -11.58
N ASN A 382 -11.00 11.09 -11.93
CA ASN A 382 -12.37 11.49 -12.23
C ASN A 382 -13.31 10.69 -11.34
N GLU A 383 -14.21 11.38 -10.67
CA GLU A 383 -15.22 10.78 -9.80
C GLU A 383 -16.59 11.36 -10.13
N LYS A 384 -17.61 10.51 -10.21
CA LYS A 384 -18.97 10.90 -10.56
C LYS A 384 -19.99 10.18 -9.69
N TYR A 385 -21.01 10.93 -9.27
CA TYR A 385 -22.24 10.42 -8.67
C TYR A 385 -23.43 10.82 -9.52
N ASN A 386 -24.31 9.87 -9.87
CA ASN A 386 -25.28 10.08 -10.94
C ASN A 386 -26.55 10.86 -10.49
N SER A 387 -27.05 10.62 -9.29
CA SER A 387 -28.31 11.26 -8.85
C SER A 387 -28.32 11.56 -7.35
N PRO A 388 -28.22 12.86 -6.95
CA PRO A 388 -28.08 14.04 -7.82
C PRO A 388 -26.71 14.07 -8.51
N GLU A 389 -26.65 14.67 -9.70
CA GLU A 389 -25.42 14.72 -10.47
C GLU A 389 -24.34 15.52 -9.73
N GLN A 390 -23.19 14.89 -9.49
CA GLN A 390 -22.00 15.47 -8.87
C GLN A 390 -20.76 14.89 -9.50
N HIS A 391 -19.70 15.66 -9.58
CA HIS A 391 -18.41 15.16 -10.04
C HIS A 391 -17.23 15.91 -9.43
N LEU A 392 -16.09 15.23 -9.43
CA LEU A 392 -14.79 15.77 -9.10
C LEU A 392 -13.81 15.29 -10.16
N THR A 393 -13.12 16.23 -10.79
CA THR A 393 -12.06 15.95 -11.77
C THR A 393 -10.79 16.64 -11.36
N LEU A 394 -9.67 15.91 -11.42
CA LEU A 394 -8.34 16.42 -11.12
C LEU A 394 -7.35 15.86 -12.13
N ALA A 395 -6.46 16.69 -12.63
CA ALA A 395 -5.36 16.24 -13.45
C ALA A 395 -4.08 17.04 -13.16
N HIS A 396 -2.95 16.34 -13.09
CA HIS A 396 -1.64 16.91 -12.85
C HIS A 396 -0.61 16.36 -13.82
N ALA A 397 0.26 17.23 -14.32
CA ALA A 397 1.48 16.84 -15.00
C ALA A 397 2.67 17.09 -14.05
N GLY A 398 3.56 16.13 -13.92
CA GLY A 398 4.66 16.23 -12.97
C GLY A 398 6.00 15.86 -13.58
N VAL A 399 7.05 16.43 -13.00
CA VAL A 399 8.44 16.03 -13.26
C VAL A 399 9.11 15.75 -11.94
N LYS A 400 9.93 14.70 -11.90
CA LYS A 400 10.68 14.30 -10.70
C LYS A 400 12.12 13.95 -11.08
N VAL A 401 13.06 14.42 -10.29
CA VAL A 401 14.48 14.10 -10.41
C VAL A 401 14.93 13.49 -9.10
N GLY A 402 15.72 12.43 -9.17
CA GLY A 402 16.25 11.74 -8.00
C GLY A 402 17.69 11.31 -8.19
N GLY A 403 18.34 11.04 -7.09
CA GLY A 403 19.70 10.50 -7.05
C GLY A 403 19.87 9.49 -5.92
N LEU A 404 20.70 8.51 -6.17
CA LEU A 404 21.15 7.52 -5.19
C LEU A 404 22.67 7.49 -5.19
N TYR A 405 23.25 7.46 -4.00
CA TYR A 405 24.66 7.22 -3.80
C TYR A 405 24.84 6.13 -2.73
N GLY A 406 25.70 5.17 -3.00
CA GLY A 406 26.07 4.10 -2.09
C GLY A 406 27.58 3.96 -1.95
N TYR A 407 28.05 3.92 -0.71
CA TYR A 407 29.44 3.55 -0.36
C TYR A 407 29.46 2.13 0.21
N LYS A 408 30.36 1.29 -0.30
CA LYS A 408 30.52 -0.13 0.03
C LYS A 408 31.93 -0.38 0.57
N GLY A 409 32.15 -0.05 1.84
CA GLY A 409 33.40 -0.42 2.52
C GLY A 409 33.39 -1.89 2.95
N LYS A 410 34.50 -2.37 3.49
CA LYS A 410 34.63 -3.76 3.98
C LYS A 410 33.62 -4.09 5.08
N SER A 411 33.39 -3.18 6.01
CA SER A 411 32.45 -3.34 7.11
C SER A 411 31.37 -2.26 7.13
N LEU A 412 31.68 -1.06 6.63
CA LEU A 412 30.79 0.09 6.65
C LEU A 412 30.12 0.26 5.28
N HIS A 413 28.78 0.29 5.27
CA HIS A 413 27.99 0.59 4.09
C HIS A 413 27.11 1.81 4.37
N VAL A 414 27.11 2.77 3.46
CA VAL A 414 26.30 3.99 3.56
C VAL A 414 25.53 4.16 2.27
N GLY A 415 24.22 4.37 2.37
CA GLY A 415 23.36 4.70 1.25
C GLY A 415 22.59 5.98 1.53
N ILE A 416 22.54 6.85 0.54
CA ILE A 416 21.67 8.03 0.56
C ILE A 416 20.90 8.08 -0.75
N SER A 417 19.62 8.36 -0.67
CA SER A 417 18.83 8.68 -1.85
C SER A 417 17.95 9.88 -1.58
N THR A 418 17.75 10.70 -2.60
CA THR A 418 16.85 11.84 -2.54
C THR A 418 16.12 11.96 -3.87
N ASP A 419 14.88 12.40 -3.84
CA ASP A 419 14.11 12.80 -5.01
C ASP A 419 13.34 14.09 -4.72
N LEU A 420 13.15 14.88 -5.77
CA LEU A 420 12.37 16.10 -5.75
C LEU A 420 11.43 16.09 -6.97
N GLY A 421 10.15 16.24 -6.72
CA GLY A 421 9.09 16.28 -7.72
C GLY A 421 8.28 17.56 -7.65
N PHE A 422 7.93 18.11 -8.79
CA PHE A 422 6.98 19.20 -8.94
C PHE A 422 5.83 18.74 -9.81
N TYR A 423 4.60 19.03 -9.39
CA TYR A 423 3.36 18.63 -10.05
C TYR A 423 2.51 19.86 -10.29
N ALA A 424 2.27 20.15 -11.56
CA ALA A 424 1.43 21.24 -11.98
C ALA A 424 0.00 20.74 -12.21
N SER A 425 -0.97 21.40 -11.62
CA SER A 425 -2.38 21.17 -11.93
C SER A 425 -2.64 21.58 -13.37
N THR A 426 -3.21 20.69 -14.17
CA THR A 426 -3.52 20.90 -15.58
C THR A 426 -5.01 21.02 -15.83
N HIS A 427 -5.82 20.36 -15.02
CA HIS A 427 -7.27 20.45 -15.07
C HIS A 427 -7.86 20.12 -13.69
N HIS A 428 -8.88 20.86 -13.29
CA HIS A 428 -9.65 20.58 -12.07
C HIS A 428 -11.06 21.11 -12.22
N ASP A 429 -12.04 20.37 -11.75
CA ASP A 429 -13.44 20.76 -11.70
C ASP A 429 -14.15 20.06 -10.55
N LEU A 430 -15.11 20.74 -9.91
CA LEU A 430 -15.91 20.22 -8.81
C LEU A 430 -17.35 20.72 -8.91
N LEU A 431 -18.27 19.82 -9.08
CA LEU A 431 -19.71 20.07 -8.96
C LEU A 431 -20.27 19.26 -7.80
N LEU A 432 -20.82 19.90 -6.80
CA LEU A 432 -21.52 19.27 -5.68
C LEU A 432 -22.95 19.81 -5.59
N TYR A 433 -23.89 18.90 -5.40
CA TYR A 433 -25.30 19.27 -5.21
C TYR A 433 -25.58 19.62 -3.75
N GLY A 434 -25.97 20.87 -3.50
CA GLY A 434 -26.26 21.39 -2.16
C GLY A 434 -25.02 21.87 -1.41
N ASN A 435 -25.20 22.16 -0.12
CA ASN A 435 -24.14 22.64 0.77
C ASN A 435 -24.34 22.04 2.17
N THR A 436 -24.08 20.73 2.28
CA THR A 436 -24.20 20.01 3.56
C THR A 436 -22.86 19.91 4.27
N ILE A 437 -22.88 19.69 5.58
CA ILE A 437 -21.66 19.42 6.35
C ILE A 437 -20.90 18.20 5.83
N TRP A 438 -21.60 17.21 5.25
CA TRP A 438 -21.03 15.98 4.72
C TRP A 438 -20.20 16.18 3.44
N GLN A 439 -20.39 17.31 2.77
CA GLN A 439 -19.60 17.70 1.59
C GLN A 439 -18.36 18.53 1.97
N SER A 440 -18.28 19.03 3.21
CA SER A 440 -17.13 19.85 3.64
C SER A 440 -15.78 19.15 3.47
N PRO A 441 -15.60 17.85 3.78
CA PRO A 441 -14.33 17.19 3.56
C PRO A 441 -13.97 17.02 2.07
N VAL A 442 -14.96 16.86 1.19
CA VAL A 442 -14.75 16.81 -0.26
C VAL A 442 -14.25 18.16 -0.76
N ARG A 443 -14.89 19.25 -0.35
CA ARG A 443 -14.46 20.63 -0.69
C ARG A 443 -13.05 20.92 -0.18
N GLN A 444 -12.76 20.57 1.09
CA GLN A 444 -11.44 20.78 1.67
C GLN A 444 -10.35 19.98 0.91
N THR A 445 -10.60 18.72 0.61
CA THR A 445 -9.69 17.92 -0.17
C THR A 445 -9.46 18.52 -1.55
N TYR A 446 -10.53 18.88 -2.26
CA TYR A 446 -10.45 19.53 -3.57
C TYR A 446 -9.65 20.85 -3.51
N GLU A 447 -9.94 21.74 -2.58
CA GLU A 447 -9.21 23.01 -2.41
C GLU A 447 -7.70 22.79 -2.29
N ILE A 448 -7.29 21.75 -1.57
CA ILE A 448 -5.86 21.46 -1.33
C ILE A 448 -5.22 20.80 -2.55
N ILE A 449 -5.85 19.75 -3.10
CA ILE A 449 -5.20 18.92 -4.12
C ILE A 449 -5.41 19.43 -5.56
N SER A 450 -6.34 20.37 -5.81
CA SER A 450 -6.53 20.97 -7.14
C SER A 450 -5.40 21.92 -7.54
N GLY A 451 -4.59 22.38 -6.59
CA GLY A 451 -3.44 23.25 -6.83
C GLY A 451 -2.19 22.50 -7.27
N HIS A 452 -1.14 23.28 -7.51
CA HIS A 452 0.21 22.74 -7.72
C HIS A 452 0.77 22.18 -6.41
N PHE A 453 1.66 21.19 -6.49
CA PHE A 453 2.36 20.72 -5.30
C PHE A 453 3.79 20.27 -5.59
N LEU A 454 4.60 20.28 -4.54
CA LEU A 454 5.98 19.82 -4.53
C LEU A 454 6.09 18.63 -3.57
N GLN A 455 6.90 17.65 -3.94
CA GLN A 455 7.19 16.49 -3.10
C GLN A 455 8.68 16.23 -3.06
N SER A 456 9.22 15.96 -1.89
CA SER A 456 10.60 15.53 -1.68
C SER A 456 10.66 14.31 -0.77
N ASN A 457 11.49 13.34 -1.14
CA ASN A 457 11.76 12.19 -0.30
C ASN A 457 13.27 12.03 -0.16
N THR A 458 13.74 11.82 1.06
CA THR A 458 15.14 11.57 1.36
C THR A 458 15.25 10.33 2.22
N SER A 459 16.15 9.42 1.88
CA SER A 459 16.49 8.28 2.72
C SER A 459 17.98 8.23 2.98
N PHE A 460 18.34 7.85 4.19
CA PHE A 460 19.71 7.63 4.62
C PHE A 460 19.78 6.29 5.34
N ARG A 461 20.70 5.44 4.92
CA ARG A 461 20.97 4.16 5.56
C ARG A 461 22.44 4.01 5.83
N ILE A 462 22.76 3.63 7.05
CA ILE A 462 24.10 3.22 7.45
C ILE A 462 24.02 1.80 7.99
N SER A 463 24.95 0.94 7.58
CA SER A 463 25.06 -0.43 8.06
C SER A 463 26.50 -0.74 8.39
N TYR A 464 26.72 -1.46 9.50
CA TYR A 464 28.04 -1.89 9.92
C TYR A 464 28.06 -3.39 10.15
N ALA A 465 28.94 -4.10 9.44
CA ALA A 465 29.10 -5.54 9.53
C ALA A 465 30.11 -5.90 10.62
N PHE A 466 29.69 -6.73 11.57
CA PHE A 466 30.52 -7.32 12.63
C PHE A 466 30.90 -8.72 12.20
N GLY A 467 32.13 -8.89 11.72
CA GLY A 467 32.57 -10.17 11.18
C GLY A 467 31.81 -10.56 9.91
N ASN A 468 31.56 -11.86 9.73
CA ASN A 468 30.95 -12.40 8.51
C ASN A 468 29.43 -12.57 8.59
N ASP A 469 28.86 -12.62 9.77
CA ASP A 469 27.50 -13.12 9.96
C ASP A 469 26.48 -12.07 10.33
N ILE A 470 26.87 -10.99 10.98
CA ILE A 470 25.96 -10.02 11.57
C ILE A 470 26.31 -8.62 11.09
N ALA A 471 25.29 -7.86 10.71
CA ALA A 471 25.38 -6.42 10.53
C ALA A 471 24.24 -5.71 11.25
N ILE A 472 24.52 -4.53 11.80
CA ILE A 472 23.48 -3.62 12.31
C ILE A 472 23.25 -2.51 11.31
N PHE A 473 22.06 -1.92 11.33
CA PHE A 473 21.75 -0.77 10.48
C PHE A 473 20.86 0.24 11.18
N LEU A 474 21.00 1.48 10.72
CA LEU A 474 20.08 2.59 10.97
C LEU A 474 19.53 3.03 9.60
N ASP A 475 18.22 3.15 9.50
CA ASP A 475 17.51 3.65 8.31
C ASP A 475 16.68 4.87 8.74
N LEU A 476 16.90 6.00 8.09
CA LEU A 476 16.21 7.26 8.30
C LEU A 476 15.53 7.62 6.98
N ARG A 477 14.25 7.94 7.03
CA ARG A 477 13.50 8.41 5.87
C ARG A 477 12.71 9.65 6.24
N TYR A 478 12.74 10.63 5.37
CA TYR A 478 11.97 11.83 5.51
C TYR A 478 11.26 12.15 4.19
N SER A 479 9.96 12.41 4.27
CA SER A 479 9.14 12.85 3.15
C SER A 479 8.52 14.19 3.48
N TYR A 480 8.56 15.10 2.52
CA TYR A 480 7.92 16.38 2.59
C TYR A 480 7.05 16.59 1.36
N SER A 481 5.81 17.05 1.57
CA SER A 481 4.93 17.47 0.48
C SER A 481 4.35 18.83 0.81
N ARG A 482 4.38 19.74 -0.14
CA ARG A 482 3.80 21.08 -0.02
C ARG A 482 2.76 21.28 -1.10
N PHE A 483 1.52 21.47 -0.67
CA PHE A 483 0.42 21.91 -1.52
C PHE A 483 0.35 23.43 -1.46
N PHE A 484 0.55 24.11 -2.59
CA PHE A 484 0.57 25.58 -2.61
C PHE A 484 -0.78 26.19 -2.26
N SER A 485 -1.84 25.39 -2.28
CA SER A 485 -3.19 25.75 -1.85
C SER A 485 -3.40 25.72 -0.32
N GLY A 486 -2.38 25.40 0.49
CA GLY A 486 -2.43 25.61 1.94
C GLY A 486 -2.34 24.35 2.81
N SER A 487 -1.54 23.35 2.42
CA SER A 487 -1.18 22.25 3.32
C SER A 487 0.25 21.78 3.10
N ASP A 488 0.94 21.51 4.22
CA ASP A 488 2.25 20.89 4.26
C ASP A 488 2.15 19.55 4.98
N ILE A 489 2.79 18.52 4.43
CA ILE A 489 2.88 17.18 5.03
C ILE A 489 4.34 16.88 5.34
N HIS A 490 4.63 16.54 6.58
CA HIS A 490 5.94 16.07 7.03
C HIS A 490 5.79 14.63 7.54
N GLN A 491 6.62 13.73 7.04
CA GLN A 491 6.67 12.36 7.55
C GLN A 491 8.10 11.92 7.76
N GLY A 492 8.42 11.55 8.98
CA GLY A 492 9.70 10.97 9.39
C GLY A 492 9.54 9.50 9.76
N ASN A 493 10.48 8.67 9.32
CA ASN A 493 10.58 7.28 9.73
C ASN A 493 12.01 7.02 10.19
N ILE A 494 12.15 6.37 11.34
CA ILE A 494 13.42 5.90 11.87
C ILE A 494 13.31 4.40 12.14
N SER A 495 14.31 3.62 11.75
CA SER A 495 14.39 2.22 12.15
C SER A 495 15.82 1.79 12.41
N VAL A 496 15.98 0.95 13.43
CA VAL A 496 17.24 0.30 13.80
C VAL A 496 17.00 -1.20 13.71
N GLY A 497 17.97 -1.92 13.19
CA GLY A 497 17.84 -3.36 13.06
C GLY A 497 19.15 -4.07 12.84
N MET A 498 19.02 -5.37 12.65
CA MET A 498 20.13 -6.25 12.35
C MET A 498 19.85 -7.09 11.11
N MET A 499 20.90 -7.49 10.43
CA MET A 499 20.90 -8.39 9.28
C MET A 499 21.82 -9.57 9.56
N LEU A 500 21.36 -10.76 9.10
CA LEU A 500 22.02 -12.06 9.28
C LEU A 500 22.23 -12.73 7.94
#